data_e8319d22526aa62273ce4251e29f1706
#
_entry.id   e8319d22526aa62273ce4251e29f1706
#
_cell.length_a   1.000
_cell.length_b   1.000
_cell.length_c   1.000
_cell.angle_alpha   90.00
_cell.angle_beta   90.00
_cell.angle_gamma   90.00
#
_symmetry.space_group_name_H-M   'P 1'
#
loop_
_entity.id
_entity.type
_entity.pdbx_description
1 polymer ?
#
loop_
_entity_poly.entity_id
_entity_poly.type
_entity_poly.pdbx_seq_one_letter_code
_entity_poly.pdbx_strand_id
1 'polypeptide(L)'
;MPADGDAPALPRRPVYRNTNNVYNTRPFHYSHTPPMKIRLGQHNAPDFPQGAAVTIGNFDGVHLGHKHILQKLKNEADSRNLPVIVVIFEPQPKEFFSRKAGFTPPCRIAPLRTKLDLLRDTGCIDAVWVLRFNQDFANMSAQDFIDKLLRQTLHTRYLLIGDDFRFGAGREGCFDLLKQQSDIQTERTPSVIVEDIRTSSTAVRKALTDGNLAYAKKLLGHDYVLSGKVKHGKKLGRTINAPTANIQLPPHRYPLRGVFVVEVDGAFGTRRGVASFGLNPTVSNNNSQKLEVHLFDFEGNLYGQRLKVRFLHKLRDEQKFGDIETLKRQIEQDIEDAKKWQETD
;
A
#
# COMPACT_ATOMS: atom_id res chain seq x y z
N MET A 1 -53.10 19.33 -10.71
CA MET A 1 -52.30 18.89 -9.57
C MET A 1 -52.12 17.38 -9.68
N PRO A 2 -50.99 16.84 -10.14
CA PRO A 2 -50.67 15.45 -9.94
C PRO A 2 -49.79 15.28 -8.71
N ALA A 3 -50.07 14.22 -7.95
CA ALA A 3 -49.45 13.85 -6.69
C ALA A 3 -48.01 13.38 -6.87
N ASP A 4 -47.18 13.78 -5.89
CA ASP A 4 -45.78 13.32 -5.75
C ASP A 4 -45.75 11.83 -5.46
N GLY A 5 -45.11 11.07 -6.39
CA GLY A 5 -44.82 9.66 -6.21
C GLY A 5 -43.51 9.49 -5.44
N ASP A 6 -43.62 9.00 -4.21
CA ASP A 6 -42.49 8.55 -3.40
C ASP A 6 -41.67 7.48 -4.12
N ALA A 7 -40.42 7.77 -4.45
CA ALA A 7 -39.48 6.79 -4.91
C ALA A 7 -39.08 5.82 -3.76
N PRO A 8 -39.05 4.49 -3.95
CA PRO A 8 -38.71 3.56 -2.89
C PRO A 8 -37.27 3.75 -2.44
N ALA A 9 -37.09 3.94 -1.12
CA ALA A 9 -35.78 4.05 -0.48
C ALA A 9 -34.95 2.77 -0.73
N LEU A 10 -33.78 2.93 -1.27
CA LEU A 10 -32.81 1.84 -1.45
C LEU A 10 -32.45 1.19 -0.11
N PRO A 11 -32.34 -0.14 0.00
CA PRO A 11 -32.03 -0.81 1.23
C PRO A 11 -30.66 -0.38 1.76
N ARG A 12 -30.62 0.06 3.02
CA ARG A 12 -29.38 0.43 3.73
C ARG A 12 -28.45 -0.80 3.81
N ARG A 13 -27.23 -0.64 3.32
CA ARG A 13 -26.21 -1.68 3.33
C ARG A 13 -25.76 -1.98 4.77
N PRO A 14 -25.48 -3.23 5.12
CA PRO A 14 -24.96 -3.57 6.45
C PRO A 14 -23.59 -2.92 6.68
N VAL A 15 -23.47 -2.25 7.81
CA VAL A 15 -22.26 -1.54 8.25
C VAL A 15 -21.73 -2.26 9.49
N TYR A 16 -20.52 -2.81 9.43
CA TYR A 16 -19.85 -3.34 10.60
C TYR A 16 -19.16 -2.21 11.36
N ARG A 17 -19.65 -1.91 12.57
CA ARG A 17 -18.94 -1.06 13.53
C ARG A 17 -17.95 -1.93 14.29
N ASN A 18 -16.67 -1.64 14.18
CA ASN A 18 -15.65 -2.31 14.99
C ASN A 18 -15.60 -1.64 16.37
N THR A 19 -16.30 -2.23 17.36
CA THR A 19 -16.37 -1.73 18.74
C THR A 19 -15.26 -2.29 19.65
N ASN A 20 -14.42 -3.18 19.15
CA ASN A 20 -13.33 -3.77 19.93
C ASN A 20 -11.97 -3.52 19.29
N ASN A 21 -11.17 -2.71 19.95
CA ASN A 21 -9.76 -2.44 19.64
C ASN A 21 -8.93 -3.70 20.04
N VAL A 22 -9.00 -4.77 19.24
CA VAL A 22 -8.29 -6.04 19.50
C VAL A 22 -7.09 -6.19 18.55
N TYR A 23 -6.39 -5.11 18.27
CA TYR A 23 -5.07 -5.22 17.65
C TYR A 23 -4.00 -5.12 18.73
N ASN A 24 -3.93 -6.20 19.52
CA ASN A 24 -2.88 -6.41 20.51
C ASN A 24 -1.54 -6.53 19.77
N THR A 25 -0.64 -5.60 20.00
CA THR A 25 0.75 -5.61 19.52
C THR A 25 1.52 -6.69 20.29
N ARG A 26 1.27 -7.98 20.00
CA ARG A 26 2.13 -9.06 20.46
C ARG A 26 3.41 -9.07 19.63
N PRO A 27 4.59 -9.25 20.24
CA PRO A 27 5.82 -9.48 19.49
C PRO A 27 5.65 -10.73 18.63
N PHE A 28 6.10 -10.66 17.38
CA PHE A 28 6.00 -11.73 16.39
C PHE A 28 6.64 -13.00 16.92
N HIS A 29 5.80 -13.99 17.30
CA HIS A 29 6.27 -15.37 17.37
C HIS A 29 6.41 -15.88 15.93
N TYR A 30 7.60 -16.32 15.58
CA TYR A 30 7.85 -17.10 14.37
C TYR A 30 7.00 -18.38 14.44
N SER A 31 5.78 -18.34 13.92
CA SER A 31 5.02 -19.54 13.62
C SER A 31 5.68 -20.19 12.39
N HIS A 32 5.76 -21.52 12.38
CA HIS A 32 6.29 -22.33 11.27
C HIS A 32 5.43 -22.27 9.99
N THR A 33 4.85 -21.14 9.68
CA THR A 33 4.15 -20.92 8.41
C THR A 33 5.21 -20.80 7.30
N PRO A 34 5.12 -21.57 6.22
CA PRO A 34 6.06 -21.46 5.11
C PRO A 34 6.06 -20.03 4.57
N PRO A 35 7.21 -19.51 4.12
CA PRO A 35 7.32 -18.13 3.68
C PRO A 35 6.39 -17.88 2.48
N MET A 36 5.63 -16.77 2.52
CA MET A 36 4.76 -16.31 1.43
C MET A 36 5.51 -16.34 0.10
N LYS A 37 5.02 -17.12 -0.86
CA LYS A 37 5.60 -17.24 -2.22
C LYS A 37 5.21 -16.01 -3.05
N ILE A 38 6.18 -15.41 -3.76
CA ILE A 38 5.94 -14.32 -4.70
C ILE A 38 6.13 -14.84 -6.12
N ARG A 39 5.11 -14.67 -6.96
CA ARG A 39 5.11 -15.05 -8.37
C ARG A 39 4.92 -13.82 -9.24
N LEU A 40 5.76 -13.64 -10.23
CA LEU A 40 5.76 -12.47 -11.12
C LEU A 40 5.48 -12.87 -12.55
N GLY A 41 4.60 -12.12 -13.23
CA GLY A 41 4.28 -12.29 -14.64
C GLY A 41 3.18 -13.34 -14.90
N GLN A 42 2.69 -13.35 -16.15
CA GLN A 42 1.52 -14.14 -16.55
C GLN A 42 1.78 -15.65 -16.57
N HIS A 43 3.01 -16.07 -16.87
CA HIS A 43 3.38 -17.50 -17.03
C HIS A 43 3.93 -18.14 -15.75
N ASN A 44 3.87 -17.44 -14.62
CA ASN A 44 4.42 -17.90 -13.36
C ASN A 44 3.32 -17.86 -12.26
N ALA A 45 2.19 -18.48 -12.55
CA ALA A 45 1.09 -18.58 -11.58
C ALA A 45 1.49 -19.45 -10.38
N PRO A 46 0.91 -19.19 -9.19
CA PRO A 46 1.00 -20.15 -8.09
C PRO A 46 0.32 -21.45 -8.50
N ASP A 47 1.00 -22.57 -8.26
CA ASP A 47 0.47 -23.90 -8.56
C ASP A 47 -0.03 -24.56 -7.28
N PHE A 48 -1.35 -24.72 -7.21
CA PHE A 48 -2.06 -25.41 -6.12
C PHE A 48 -3.18 -26.26 -6.72
N PRO A 49 -2.89 -27.47 -7.19
CA PRO A 49 -3.84 -28.32 -7.93
C PRO A 49 -5.08 -28.71 -7.12
N GLN A 50 -5.00 -28.72 -5.78
CA GLN A 50 -6.16 -28.96 -4.89
C GLN A 50 -7.16 -27.80 -4.91
N GLY A 51 -6.80 -26.66 -5.49
CA GLY A 51 -7.57 -25.44 -5.50
C GLY A 51 -7.07 -24.40 -4.52
N ALA A 52 -7.63 -23.18 -4.59
CA ALA A 52 -7.22 -22.07 -3.76
C ALA A 52 -8.39 -21.19 -3.31
N ALA A 53 -8.18 -20.51 -2.18
CA ALA A 53 -8.97 -19.34 -1.76
C ALA A 53 -8.28 -18.07 -2.28
N VAL A 54 -8.99 -17.27 -3.06
CA VAL A 54 -8.42 -16.18 -3.84
C VAL A 54 -9.05 -14.83 -3.48
N THR A 55 -8.24 -13.81 -3.44
CA THR A 55 -8.72 -12.41 -3.49
C THR A 55 -7.94 -11.62 -4.54
N ILE A 56 -8.58 -10.63 -5.14
CA ILE A 56 -8.01 -9.85 -6.23
C ILE A 56 -8.19 -8.36 -5.94
N GLY A 57 -7.12 -7.60 -6.01
CA GLY A 57 -7.18 -6.17 -5.73
C GLY A 57 -5.85 -5.46 -5.90
N ASN A 58 -5.83 -4.14 -5.73
CA ASN A 58 -4.59 -3.37 -5.78
C ASN A 58 -3.79 -3.42 -4.47
N PHE A 59 -4.44 -3.61 -3.35
CA PHE A 59 -3.86 -3.66 -2.01
C PHE A 59 -2.89 -2.51 -1.72
N ASP A 60 -3.19 -1.31 -2.25
CA ASP A 60 -2.31 -0.16 -2.12
C ASP A 60 -2.32 0.37 -0.70
N GLY A 61 -1.16 0.30 -0.01
CA GLY A 61 -0.97 0.66 1.39
C GLY A 61 -1.42 -0.40 2.41
N VAL A 62 -2.02 -1.53 1.99
CA VAL A 62 -2.49 -2.63 2.86
C VAL A 62 -3.22 -2.11 4.12
N HIS A 63 -4.17 -1.20 3.92
CA HIS A 63 -4.96 -0.55 4.99
C HIS A 63 -5.91 -1.52 5.70
N LEU A 64 -6.54 -1.10 6.80
CA LEU A 64 -7.41 -1.95 7.63
C LEU A 64 -8.49 -2.69 6.84
N GLY A 65 -9.08 -2.05 5.82
CA GLY A 65 -10.03 -2.72 4.93
C GLY A 65 -9.40 -3.92 4.17
N HIS A 66 -8.15 -3.79 3.72
CA HIS A 66 -7.42 -4.90 3.11
C HIS A 66 -7.09 -5.98 4.13
N LYS A 67 -6.63 -5.61 5.33
CA LYS A 67 -6.33 -6.58 6.40
C LYS A 67 -7.57 -7.38 6.79
N HIS A 68 -8.74 -6.73 6.86
CA HIS A 68 -10.00 -7.41 7.14
C HIS A 68 -10.36 -8.45 6.06
N ILE A 69 -10.23 -8.08 4.78
CA ILE A 69 -10.43 -9.02 3.66
C ILE A 69 -9.47 -10.21 3.79
N LEU A 70 -8.20 -9.96 4.04
CA LEU A 70 -7.18 -11.01 4.15
C LEU A 70 -7.42 -11.94 5.33
N GLN A 71 -7.80 -11.40 6.49
CA GLN A 71 -8.11 -12.22 7.67
C GLN A 71 -9.36 -13.09 7.44
N LYS A 72 -10.42 -12.50 6.85
CA LYS A 72 -11.62 -13.27 6.49
C LYS A 72 -11.28 -14.36 5.49
N LEU A 73 -10.51 -14.04 4.44
CA LEU A 73 -10.07 -15.02 3.44
C LEU A 73 -9.27 -16.16 4.07
N LYS A 74 -8.37 -15.85 5.01
CA LYS A 74 -7.57 -16.86 5.74
C LYS A 74 -8.46 -17.78 6.54
N ASN A 75 -9.41 -17.25 7.30
CA ASN A 75 -10.34 -18.07 8.10
C ASN A 75 -11.17 -19.02 7.22
N GLU A 76 -11.67 -18.52 6.08
CA GLU A 76 -12.44 -19.32 5.12
C GLU A 76 -11.56 -20.38 4.41
N ALA A 77 -10.32 -20.02 4.11
CA ALA A 77 -9.34 -20.93 3.51
C ALA A 77 -8.99 -22.07 4.46
N ASP A 78 -8.72 -21.76 5.74
CA ASP A 78 -8.38 -22.75 6.76
C ASP A 78 -9.51 -23.77 6.98
N SER A 79 -10.77 -23.31 7.02
CA SER A 79 -11.92 -24.18 7.16
C SER A 79 -12.11 -25.17 5.99
N ARG A 80 -11.49 -24.85 4.83
CA ARG A 80 -11.57 -25.65 3.60
C ARG A 80 -10.27 -26.35 3.22
N ASN A 81 -9.23 -26.20 4.05
CA ASN A 81 -7.86 -26.66 3.75
C ASN A 81 -7.33 -26.15 2.42
N LEU A 82 -7.60 -24.87 2.10
CA LEU A 82 -7.16 -24.22 0.87
C LEU A 82 -6.01 -23.24 1.16
N PRO A 83 -5.02 -23.13 0.25
CA PRO A 83 -4.05 -22.05 0.30
C PRO A 83 -4.68 -20.71 -0.07
N VAL A 84 -4.15 -19.63 0.51
CA VAL A 84 -4.56 -18.25 0.25
C VAL A 84 -3.70 -17.63 -0.85
N ILE A 85 -4.33 -17.21 -1.93
CA ILE A 85 -3.68 -16.49 -3.03
C ILE A 85 -4.21 -15.06 -3.11
N VAL A 86 -3.30 -14.10 -3.12
CA VAL A 86 -3.60 -12.70 -3.43
C VAL A 86 -3.13 -12.36 -4.83
N VAL A 87 -4.01 -11.92 -5.69
CA VAL A 87 -3.67 -11.43 -7.04
C VAL A 87 -3.63 -9.92 -7.04
N ILE A 88 -2.50 -9.36 -7.47
CA ILE A 88 -2.31 -7.92 -7.62
C ILE A 88 -1.80 -7.59 -9.03
N PHE A 89 -2.01 -6.34 -9.46
CA PHE A 89 -1.62 -5.89 -10.78
C PHE A 89 -0.46 -4.88 -10.73
N GLU A 90 0.48 -5.01 -11.68
CA GLU A 90 1.59 -4.08 -11.88
C GLU A 90 1.81 -3.79 -13.37
N PRO A 91 1.62 -2.52 -13.85
CA PRO A 91 1.09 -1.39 -13.08
C PRO A 91 -0.34 -1.61 -12.59
N GLN A 92 -0.82 -0.77 -11.66
CA GLN A 92 -2.22 -0.82 -11.24
C GLN A 92 -3.13 -0.44 -12.42
N PRO A 93 -4.35 -1.03 -12.55
CA PRO A 93 -5.27 -0.74 -13.67
C PRO A 93 -5.53 0.75 -13.86
N LYS A 94 -5.77 1.51 -12.77
CA LYS A 94 -5.98 2.97 -12.85
C LYS A 94 -4.75 3.70 -13.41
N GLU A 95 -3.54 3.26 -13.11
CA GLU A 95 -2.32 3.87 -13.65
C GLU A 95 -2.18 3.59 -15.14
N PHE A 96 -2.45 2.35 -15.56
CA PHE A 96 -2.43 1.97 -16.97
C PHE A 96 -3.40 2.83 -17.79
N PHE A 97 -4.66 2.92 -17.37
CA PHE A 97 -5.68 3.68 -18.09
C PHE A 97 -5.42 5.19 -18.04
N SER A 98 -4.97 5.73 -16.91
CA SER A 98 -4.60 7.16 -16.84
C SER A 98 -3.49 7.51 -17.83
N ARG A 99 -2.42 6.70 -17.88
CA ARG A 99 -1.31 6.92 -18.85
C ARG A 99 -1.79 6.82 -20.28
N LYS A 100 -2.63 5.84 -20.60
CA LYS A 100 -3.19 5.64 -21.94
C LYS A 100 -4.05 6.83 -22.38
N ALA A 101 -4.78 7.43 -21.45
CA ALA A 101 -5.62 8.60 -21.68
C ALA A 101 -4.86 9.95 -21.58
N GLY A 102 -3.52 9.93 -21.38
CA GLY A 102 -2.72 11.14 -21.22
C GLY A 102 -2.87 11.85 -19.88
N PHE A 103 -3.53 11.21 -18.89
CA PHE A 103 -3.72 11.79 -17.57
C PHE A 103 -2.59 11.38 -16.61
N THR A 104 -2.37 12.21 -15.60
CA THR A 104 -1.46 11.88 -14.51
C THR A 104 -2.05 10.74 -13.66
N PRO A 105 -1.31 9.62 -13.48
CA PRO A 105 -1.77 8.54 -12.62
C PRO A 105 -1.96 8.97 -11.16
N PRO A 106 -2.87 8.32 -10.42
CA PRO A 106 -3.02 8.57 -8.99
C PRO A 106 -1.72 8.28 -8.23
N CYS A 107 -1.50 9.00 -7.11
CA CYS A 107 -0.37 8.73 -6.23
C CYS A 107 -0.45 7.30 -5.68
N ARG A 108 0.69 6.62 -5.57
CA ARG A 108 0.80 5.34 -4.85
C ARG A 108 0.99 5.57 -3.37
N ILE A 109 0.28 4.80 -2.55
CA ILE A 109 0.55 4.77 -1.11
C ILE A 109 1.88 4.05 -0.86
N ALA A 110 2.11 2.91 -1.54
CA ALA A 110 3.33 2.14 -1.38
C ALA A 110 3.88 1.61 -2.71
N PRO A 111 5.21 1.58 -2.91
CA PRO A 111 5.81 0.87 -4.02
C PRO A 111 5.57 -0.65 -3.89
N LEU A 112 5.68 -1.38 -5.01
CA LEU A 112 5.41 -2.82 -5.06
C LEU A 112 6.16 -3.59 -3.95
N ARG A 113 7.43 -3.31 -3.75
CA ARG A 113 8.23 -4.01 -2.74
C ARG A 113 7.68 -3.79 -1.33
N THR A 114 7.41 -2.55 -0.95
CA THR A 114 6.81 -2.23 0.35
C THR A 114 5.45 -2.91 0.50
N LYS A 115 4.62 -2.90 -0.54
CA LYS A 115 3.33 -3.59 -0.56
C LYS A 115 3.50 -5.10 -0.29
N LEU A 116 4.45 -5.75 -0.94
CA LEU A 116 4.73 -7.18 -0.75
C LEU A 116 5.21 -7.49 0.67
N ASP A 117 6.03 -6.61 1.25
CA ASP A 117 6.47 -6.74 2.64
C ASP A 117 5.28 -6.58 3.60
N LEU A 118 4.42 -5.56 3.40
CA LEU A 118 3.19 -5.36 4.20
C LEU A 118 2.19 -6.52 4.07
N LEU A 119 2.04 -7.10 2.88
CA LEU A 119 1.20 -8.29 2.68
C LEU A 119 1.75 -9.49 3.43
N ARG A 120 3.07 -9.72 3.38
CA ARG A 120 3.75 -10.78 4.14
C ARG A 120 3.54 -10.62 5.64
N ASP A 121 3.66 -9.38 6.13
CA ASP A 121 3.52 -9.04 7.55
C ASP A 121 2.11 -9.33 8.10
N THR A 122 1.10 -9.56 7.23
CA THR A 122 -0.24 -9.99 7.68
C THR A 122 -0.29 -11.44 8.16
N GLY A 123 0.65 -12.28 7.73
CA GLY A 123 0.66 -13.72 8.05
C GLY A 123 -0.49 -14.53 7.43
N CYS A 124 -1.31 -13.92 6.58
CA CYS A 124 -2.55 -14.54 6.05
C CYS A 124 -2.39 -15.18 4.67
N ILE A 125 -1.22 -15.10 4.03
CA ILE A 125 -1.08 -15.31 2.58
C ILE A 125 -0.03 -16.37 2.29
N ASP A 126 -0.38 -17.39 1.52
CA ASP A 126 0.54 -18.42 1.05
C ASP A 126 1.26 -17.99 -0.23
N ALA A 127 0.56 -17.31 -1.13
CA ALA A 127 1.16 -16.78 -2.36
C ALA A 127 0.58 -15.43 -2.79
N VAL A 128 1.45 -14.56 -3.33
CA VAL A 128 1.05 -13.36 -4.06
C VAL A 128 1.42 -13.55 -5.52
N TRP A 129 0.44 -13.37 -6.39
CA TRP A 129 0.67 -13.36 -7.83
C TRP A 129 0.58 -11.92 -8.36
N VAL A 130 1.71 -11.41 -8.86
CA VAL A 130 1.83 -10.08 -9.44
C VAL A 130 1.68 -10.19 -10.95
N LEU A 131 0.50 -9.88 -11.45
CA LEU A 131 0.17 -9.90 -12.86
C LEU A 131 0.55 -8.59 -13.55
N ARG A 132 1.09 -8.70 -14.75
CA ARG A 132 1.31 -7.53 -15.60
C ARG A 132 -0.04 -7.07 -16.16
N PHE A 133 -0.44 -5.82 -15.80
CA PHE A 133 -1.60 -5.20 -16.42
C PHE A 133 -1.17 -4.48 -17.70
N ASN A 134 -1.53 -5.05 -18.84
CA ASN A 134 -1.22 -4.56 -20.18
C ASN A 134 -2.50 -4.48 -21.02
N GLN A 135 -2.37 -4.14 -22.30
CA GLN A 135 -3.52 -4.02 -23.21
C GLN A 135 -4.26 -5.35 -23.39
N ASP A 136 -3.53 -6.46 -23.51
CA ASP A 136 -4.13 -7.78 -23.68
C ASP A 136 -5.00 -8.15 -22.46
N PHE A 137 -4.47 -7.89 -21.25
CA PHE A 137 -5.22 -8.12 -20.02
C PHE A 137 -6.42 -7.15 -19.88
N ALA A 138 -6.27 -5.90 -20.32
CA ALA A 138 -7.36 -4.92 -20.30
C ALA A 138 -8.49 -5.25 -21.30
N ASN A 139 -8.18 -5.99 -22.37
CA ASN A 139 -9.14 -6.46 -23.38
C ASN A 139 -9.75 -7.82 -23.06
N MET A 140 -9.29 -8.50 -22.00
CA MET A 140 -9.80 -9.80 -21.60
C MET A 140 -11.29 -9.69 -21.23
N SER A 141 -12.15 -10.51 -21.82
CA SER A 141 -13.56 -10.54 -21.48
C SER A 141 -13.81 -11.01 -20.04
N ALA A 142 -14.96 -10.68 -19.46
CA ALA A 142 -15.30 -11.19 -18.13
C ALA A 142 -15.38 -12.72 -18.11
N GLN A 143 -15.83 -13.36 -19.16
CA GLN A 143 -15.88 -14.80 -19.25
C GLN A 143 -14.47 -15.42 -19.31
N ASP A 144 -13.57 -14.86 -20.12
CA ASP A 144 -12.18 -15.31 -20.17
C ASP A 144 -11.44 -15.13 -18.83
N PHE A 145 -11.75 -14.05 -18.11
CA PHE A 145 -11.21 -13.83 -16.77
C PHE A 145 -11.64 -14.95 -15.81
N ILE A 146 -12.92 -15.37 -15.87
CA ILE A 146 -13.41 -16.47 -15.05
C ILE A 146 -12.77 -17.79 -15.49
N ASP A 147 -12.85 -18.12 -16.78
CA ASP A 147 -12.44 -19.44 -17.27
C ASP A 147 -10.93 -19.64 -17.25
N LYS A 148 -10.16 -18.68 -17.81
CA LYS A 148 -8.72 -18.80 -17.94
C LYS A 148 -7.97 -18.48 -16.63
N LEU A 149 -8.35 -17.37 -15.94
CA LEU A 149 -7.62 -16.94 -14.76
C LEU A 149 -8.11 -17.69 -13.50
N LEU A 150 -9.41 -17.63 -13.20
CA LEU A 150 -9.92 -18.18 -11.95
C LEU A 150 -9.98 -19.71 -11.99
N ARG A 151 -10.51 -20.31 -13.05
CA ARG A 151 -10.68 -21.77 -13.15
C ARG A 151 -9.40 -22.49 -13.53
N GLN A 152 -8.89 -22.21 -14.73
CA GLN A 152 -7.80 -22.99 -15.32
C GLN A 152 -6.45 -22.71 -14.67
N THR A 153 -6.18 -21.43 -14.32
CA THR A 153 -4.87 -21.05 -13.80
C THR A 153 -4.77 -21.12 -12.28
N LEU A 154 -5.79 -20.61 -11.55
CA LEU A 154 -5.77 -20.53 -10.09
C LEU A 154 -6.53 -21.67 -9.41
N HIS A 155 -7.27 -22.47 -10.15
CA HIS A 155 -8.14 -23.53 -9.60
C HIS A 155 -8.99 -23.01 -8.44
N THR A 156 -9.57 -21.79 -8.59
CA THR A 156 -10.27 -21.07 -7.54
C THR A 156 -11.47 -21.86 -7.04
N ARG A 157 -11.52 -22.15 -5.74
CA ARG A 157 -12.66 -22.77 -5.06
C ARG A 157 -13.47 -21.77 -4.24
N TYR A 158 -12.77 -20.81 -3.67
CA TYR A 158 -13.37 -19.73 -2.90
C TYR A 158 -12.80 -18.38 -3.33
N LEU A 159 -13.68 -17.43 -3.60
CA LEU A 159 -13.31 -16.09 -4.06
C LEU A 159 -13.91 -15.04 -3.14
N LEU A 160 -13.05 -14.23 -2.49
CA LEU A 160 -13.49 -13.13 -1.64
C LEU A 160 -13.09 -11.80 -2.28
N ILE A 161 -14.07 -10.92 -2.55
CA ILE A 161 -13.87 -9.64 -3.22
C ILE A 161 -14.49 -8.48 -2.43
N GLY A 162 -13.97 -7.27 -2.67
CA GLY A 162 -14.61 -6.05 -2.16
C GLY A 162 -15.89 -5.70 -2.92
N ASP A 163 -16.72 -4.84 -2.32
CA ASP A 163 -18.04 -4.45 -2.86
C ASP A 163 -17.97 -3.73 -4.21
N ASP A 164 -16.89 -3.04 -4.50
CA ASP A 164 -16.66 -2.26 -5.71
C ASP A 164 -15.86 -2.99 -6.79
N PHE A 165 -15.60 -4.29 -6.58
CA PHE A 165 -14.82 -5.10 -7.53
C PHE A 165 -15.53 -5.21 -8.88
N ARG A 166 -14.76 -4.93 -9.93
CA ARG A 166 -15.15 -5.07 -11.32
C ARG A 166 -14.00 -5.64 -12.12
N PHE A 167 -14.28 -6.45 -13.13
CA PHE A 167 -13.29 -7.12 -13.96
C PHE A 167 -13.76 -7.23 -15.42
N GLY A 168 -12.89 -7.74 -16.28
CA GLY A 168 -13.15 -7.85 -17.71
C GLY A 168 -13.07 -6.53 -18.47
N ALA A 169 -13.06 -6.61 -19.79
CA ALA A 169 -13.06 -5.46 -20.68
C ALA A 169 -14.24 -4.54 -20.35
N GLY A 170 -14.04 -3.23 -20.39
CA GLY A 170 -15.11 -2.28 -20.07
C GLY A 170 -15.67 -2.37 -18.64
N ARG A 171 -15.08 -3.18 -17.74
CA ARG A 171 -15.58 -3.45 -16.37
C ARG A 171 -16.95 -4.16 -16.36
N GLU A 172 -17.25 -4.94 -17.39
CA GLU A 172 -18.51 -5.64 -17.57
C GLU A 172 -18.77 -6.71 -16.50
N GLY A 173 -17.70 -7.36 -16.00
CA GLY A 173 -17.76 -8.35 -14.95
C GLY A 173 -18.09 -7.74 -13.59
N CYS A 174 -19.05 -8.34 -12.91
CA CYS A 174 -19.51 -7.93 -11.57
C CYS A 174 -19.66 -9.14 -10.65
N PHE A 175 -20.01 -8.87 -9.38
CA PHE A 175 -20.24 -9.91 -8.39
C PHE A 175 -21.32 -10.91 -8.81
N ASP A 176 -22.41 -10.43 -9.40
CA ASP A 176 -23.54 -11.30 -9.74
C ASP A 176 -23.15 -12.33 -10.82
N LEU A 177 -22.29 -11.94 -11.76
CA LEU A 177 -21.73 -12.87 -12.75
C LEU A 177 -20.85 -13.93 -12.07
N LEU A 178 -20.05 -13.57 -11.08
CA LEU A 178 -19.24 -14.52 -10.29
C LEU A 178 -20.12 -15.44 -9.44
N LYS A 179 -21.18 -14.92 -8.84
CA LYS A 179 -22.11 -15.69 -8.00
C LYS A 179 -22.87 -16.76 -8.79
N GLN A 180 -23.06 -16.57 -10.09
CA GLN A 180 -23.68 -17.55 -10.97
C GLN A 180 -22.80 -18.77 -11.25
N GLN A 181 -21.49 -18.70 -10.92
CA GLN A 181 -20.57 -19.82 -11.13
C GLN A 181 -20.72 -20.84 -10.00
N SER A 182 -21.26 -22.02 -10.31
CA SER A 182 -21.55 -23.06 -9.30
C SER A 182 -20.30 -23.72 -8.70
N ASP A 183 -19.18 -23.66 -9.42
CA ASP A 183 -17.90 -24.26 -9.06
C ASP A 183 -16.97 -23.32 -8.25
N ILE A 184 -17.32 -22.03 -8.14
CA ILE A 184 -16.57 -21.00 -7.40
C ILE A 184 -17.47 -20.36 -6.35
N GLN A 185 -17.29 -20.71 -5.09
CA GLN A 185 -18.00 -20.02 -4.02
C GLN A 185 -17.49 -18.57 -3.91
N THR A 186 -18.36 -17.61 -4.22
CA THR A 186 -17.99 -16.19 -4.22
C THR A 186 -18.69 -15.41 -3.12
N GLU A 187 -17.95 -14.66 -2.34
CA GLU A 187 -18.45 -13.77 -1.30
C GLU A 187 -17.97 -12.32 -1.46
N ARG A 188 -18.76 -11.39 -0.92
CA ARG A 188 -18.38 -9.99 -0.76
C ARG A 188 -17.95 -9.69 0.66
N THR A 189 -16.95 -8.82 0.81
CA THR A 189 -16.61 -8.27 2.11
C THR A 189 -17.17 -6.86 2.23
N PRO A 190 -17.92 -6.54 3.30
CA PRO A 190 -18.38 -5.19 3.55
C PRO A 190 -17.21 -4.25 3.82
N SER A 191 -17.45 -2.96 3.62
CA SER A 191 -16.44 -1.92 3.88
C SER A 191 -16.16 -1.81 5.38
N VAL A 192 -14.88 -1.63 5.74
CA VAL A 192 -14.45 -1.34 7.13
C VAL A 192 -14.58 0.15 7.38
N ILE A 193 -15.12 0.51 8.51
CA ILE A 193 -15.30 1.90 8.96
C ILE A 193 -14.40 2.16 10.17
N VAL A 194 -13.68 3.28 10.12
CA VAL A 194 -12.85 3.82 11.21
C VAL A 194 -13.28 5.27 11.44
N GLU A 195 -13.68 5.61 12.67
CA GLU A 195 -14.16 6.95 13.02
C GLU A 195 -15.24 7.47 12.03
N ASP A 196 -16.26 6.64 11.76
CA ASP A 196 -17.38 6.90 10.84
C ASP A 196 -16.97 7.13 9.36
N ILE A 197 -15.72 6.93 9.01
CA ILE A 197 -15.21 7.03 7.63
C ILE A 197 -14.89 5.65 7.07
N ARG A 198 -15.35 5.38 5.85
CA ARG A 198 -14.98 4.17 5.11
C ARG A 198 -13.48 4.14 4.87
N THR A 199 -12.81 3.12 5.40
CA THR A 199 -11.39 2.87 5.13
C THR A 199 -11.18 2.53 3.66
N SER A 200 -10.40 3.35 2.98
CA SER A 200 -10.10 3.17 1.55
C SER A 200 -8.73 3.77 1.21
N SER A 201 -8.13 3.31 0.11
CA SER A 201 -6.90 3.92 -0.41
C SER A 201 -7.07 5.42 -0.73
N THR A 202 -8.29 5.88 -1.03
CA THR A 202 -8.58 7.32 -1.25
C THR A 202 -8.50 8.11 0.05
N ALA A 203 -9.09 7.60 1.14
CA ALA A 203 -9.02 8.24 2.46
C ALA A 203 -7.58 8.29 2.99
N VAL A 204 -6.83 7.18 2.83
CA VAL A 204 -5.40 7.13 3.20
C VAL A 204 -4.59 8.15 2.40
N ARG A 205 -4.78 8.25 1.07
CA ARG A 205 -4.07 9.24 0.26
C ARG A 205 -4.37 10.66 0.70
N LYS A 206 -5.64 10.95 1.02
CA LYS A 206 -6.02 12.27 1.53
C LYS A 206 -5.30 12.59 2.84
N ALA A 207 -5.36 11.69 3.83
CA ALA A 207 -4.69 11.87 5.12
C ALA A 207 -3.17 12.12 4.96
N LEU A 208 -2.51 11.36 4.08
CA LEU A 208 -1.08 11.53 3.79
C LEU A 208 -0.78 12.85 3.06
N THR A 209 -1.64 13.26 2.11
CA THR A 209 -1.49 14.55 1.41
C THR A 209 -1.64 15.73 2.37
N ASP A 210 -2.57 15.63 3.31
CA ASP A 210 -2.80 16.62 4.36
C ASP A 210 -1.69 16.59 5.44
N GLY A 211 -0.76 15.61 5.38
CA GLY A 211 0.31 15.43 6.38
C GLY A 211 -0.19 14.86 7.71
N ASN A 212 -1.43 14.42 7.79
CA ASN A 212 -2.01 13.84 9.00
C ASN A 212 -1.62 12.37 9.15
N LEU A 213 -0.38 12.14 9.63
CA LEU A 213 0.16 10.79 9.82
C LEU A 213 -0.59 10.00 10.89
N ALA A 214 -1.06 10.66 11.95
CA ALA A 214 -1.83 10.01 13.01
C ALA A 214 -3.13 9.41 12.46
N TYR A 215 -3.87 10.17 11.65
CA TYR A 215 -5.06 9.65 11.00
C TYR A 215 -4.75 8.61 9.91
N ALA A 216 -3.68 8.81 9.14
CA ALA A 216 -3.22 7.80 8.18
C ALA A 216 -2.88 6.47 8.88
N LYS A 217 -2.21 6.51 10.05
CA LYS A 217 -1.93 5.33 10.91
C LYS A 217 -3.20 4.62 11.34
N LYS A 218 -4.24 5.37 11.77
CA LYS A 218 -5.55 4.78 12.12
C LYS A 218 -6.21 4.05 10.94
N LEU A 219 -6.15 4.61 9.73
CA LEU A 219 -6.72 3.99 8.53
C LEU A 219 -5.88 2.79 8.04
N LEU A 220 -4.56 2.88 8.12
CA LEU A 220 -3.64 1.84 7.70
C LEU A 220 -3.58 0.69 8.71
N GLY A 221 -3.73 0.98 10.01
CA GLY A 221 -3.44 0.05 11.09
C GLY A 221 -1.94 -0.26 11.23
N HIS A 222 -1.08 0.64 10.76
CA HIS A 222 0.37 0.68 10.91
C HIS A 222 0.88 2.07 10.52
N ASP A 223 2.10 2.41 10.94
CA ASP A 223 2.74 3.65 10.49
C ASP A 223 2.92 3.66 8.97
N TYR A 224 2.86 4.84 8.35
CA TYR A 224 3.16 4.96 6.93
C TYR A 224 4.63 4.61 6.68
N VAL A 225 4.87 3.70 5.75
CA VAL A 225 6.20 3.14 5.50
C VAL A 225 6.56 3.13 4.02
N LEU A 226 7.81 3.50 3.73
CA LEU A 226 8.43 3.35 2.41
C LEU A 226 9.76 2.61 2.54
N SER A 227 10.08 1.76 1.56
CA SER A 227 11.37 1.08 1.53
C SER A 227 12.08 1.25 0.20
N GLY A 228 13.39 1.46 0.25
CA GLY A 228 14.21 1.63 -0.94
C GLY A 228 15.68 1.33 -0.70
N LYS A 229 16.47 1.23 -1.77
CA LYS A 229 17.93 1.10 -1.69
C LYS A 229 18.58 2.47 -1.54
N VAL A 230 19.59 2.56 -0.69
CA VAL A 230 20.40 3.76 -0.56
C VAL A 230 21.30 3.91 -1.79
N LYS A 231 21.21 5.06 -2.45
CA LYS A 231 22.02 5.44 -3.62
C LYS A 231 22.88 6.65 -3.33
N HIS A 232 23.89 6.85 -4.16
CA HIS A 232 24.70 8.06 -4.12
C HIS A 232 23.82 9.28 -4.46
N GLY A 233 23.91 10.33 -3.63
CA GLY A 233 23.30 11.63 -3.85
C GLY A 233 24.35 12.71 -4.07
N LYS A 234 23.91 13.99 -4.07
CA LYS A 234 24.79 15.16 -4.25
C LYS A 234 25.76 15.42 -3.09
N LYS A 235 25.68 14.63 -2.00
CA LYS A 235 26.54 14.69 -0.78
C LYS A 235 26.51 16.04 -0.04
N LEU A 236 25.54 16.93 -0.31
CA LEU A 236 25.44 18.25 0.33
C LEU A 236 25.33 18.15 1.87
N GLY A 237 24.65 17.13 2.40
CA GLY A 237 24.54 16.95 3.85
C GLY A 237 25.87 16.73 4.58
N ARG A 238 26.92 16.28 3.88
CA ARG A 238 28.26 16.13 4.49
C ARG A 238 28.93 17.47 4.77
N THR A 239 28.64 18.49 3.95
CA THR A 239 29.24 19.84 4.14
C THR A 239 28.63 20.59 5.30
N ILE A 240 27.49 20.11 5.81
CA ILE A 240 26.75 20.72 6.93
C ILE A 240 26.62 19.78 8.14
N ASN A 241 27.52 18.80 8.28
CA ASN A 241 27.55 17.83 9.38
C ASN A 241 26.24 17.01 9.57
N ALA A 242 25.37 16.95 8.56
CA ALA A 242 24.14 16.17 8.56
C ALA A 242 24.13 15.18 7.38
N PRO A 243 24.97 14.12 7.39
CA PRO A 243 25.02 13.17 6.29
C PRO A 243 23.66 12.51 6.09
N THR A 244 23.18 12.49 4.83
CA THR A 244 21.87 11.91 4.48
C THR A 244 22.01 10.68 3.60
N ALA A 245 21.21 9.67 3.88
CA ALA A 245 20.98 8.52 3.02
C ALA A 245 19.91 8.87 1.97
N ASN A 246 20.28 8.80 0.69
CA ASN A 246 19.34 9.00 -0.40
C ASN A 246 18.64 7.68 -0.72
N ILE A 247 17.35 7.57 -0.39
CA ILE A 247 16.56 6.37 -0.60
C ILE A 247 15.90 6.41 -1.98
N GLN A 248 16.32 5.51 -2.85
CA GLN A 248 15.74 5.40 -4.18
C GLN A 248 14.39 4.71 -4.13
N LEU A 249 13.34 5.44 -4.49
CA LEU A 249 12.00 4.92 -4.71
C LEU A 249 11.74 4.74 -6.22
N PRO A 250 10.86 3.81 -6.63
CA PRO A 250 10.36 3.76 -7.99
C PRO A 250 9.75 5.11 -8.43
N PRO A 251 9.77 5.43 -9.73
CA PRO A 251 9.32 6.73 -10.26
C PRO A 251 7.79 6.85 -10.28
N HIS A 252 7.18 6.72 -9.12
CA HIS A 252 5.78 6.99 -8.87
C HIS A 252 5.63 8.30 -8.12
N ARG A 253 4.42 8.87 -8.15
CA ARG A 253 4.04 9.94 -7.24
C ARG A 253 3.54 9.34 -5.94
N TYR A 254 4.00 9.88 -4.82
CA TYR A 254 3.55 9.53 -3.47
C TYR A 254 2.82 10.71 -2.84
N PRO A 255 1.80 10.46 -1.98
CA PRO A 255 0.97 11.55 -1.46
C PRO A 255 1.67 12.42 -0.42
N LEU A 256 2.67 11.88 0.30
CA LEU A 256 3.34 12.55 1.41
C LEU A 256 4.42 13.53 0.92
N ARG A 257 4.53 14.70 1.59
CA ARG A 257 5.59 15.69 1.38
C ARG A 257 5.88 16.46 2.66
N GLY A 258 7.13 16.86 2.83
CA GLY A 258 7.59 17.66 3.98
C GLY A 258 8.85 17.13 4.62
N VAL A 259 9.07 17.56 5.87
CA VAL A 259 10.14 17.09 6.76
C VAL A 259 9.48 16.35 7.93
N PHE A 260 10.06 15.20 8.31
CA PHE A 260 9.40 14.24 9.20
C PHE A 260 10.36 13.68 10.24
N VAL A 261 9.84 13.39 11.41
CA VAL A 261 10.44 12.44 12.34
C VAL A 261 10.21 11.04 11.79
N VAL A 262 11.28 10.24 11.73
CA VAL A 262 11.21 8.88 11.21
C VAL A 262 11.93 7.88 12.10
N GLU A 263 11.52 6.63 12.01
CA GLU A 263 12.31 5.47 12.39
C GLU A 263 12.73 4.68 11.15
N VAL A 264 13.96 4.21 11.16
CA VAL A 264 14.56 3.52 10.02
C VAL A 264 15.09 2.16 10.44
N ASP A 265 14.60 1.13 9.78
CA ASP A 265 15.09 -0.23 9.95
C ASP A 265 16.09 -0.57 8.85
N GLY A 266 17.22 -1.13 9.24
CA GLY A 266 18.29 -1.60 8.36
C GLY A 266 19.07 -2.76 9.01
N ALA A 267 20.17 -3.16 8.39
CA ALA A 267 21.08 -4.19 8.96
C ALA A 267 21.66 -3.78 10.33
N PHE A 268 21.61 -2.50 10.66
CA PHE A 268 22.05 -1.90 11.92
C PHE A 268 20.95 -1.92 13.03
N GLY A 269 19.83 -2.57 12.80
CA GLY A 269 18.63 -2.51 13.64
C GLY A 269 17.78 -1.27 13.32
N THR A 270 17.06 -0.76 14.33
CA THR A 270 16.22 0.44 14.23
C THR A 270 16.96 1.67 14.76
N ARG A 271 16.86 2.79 14.04
CA ARG A 271 17.38 4.09 14.44
C ARG A 271 16.36 5.19 14.18
N ARG A 272 16.32 6.19 15.05
CA ARG A 272 15.59 7.44 14.80
C ARG A 272 16.35 8.34 13.84
N GLY A 273 15.62 9.23 13.19
CA GLY A 273 16.19 10.21 12.30
C GLY A 273 15.18 11.26 11.85
N VAL A 274 15.64 12.14 10.99
CA VAL A 274 14.81 13.11 10.28
C VAL A 274 14.85 12.81 8.78
N ALA A 275 13.71 12.91 8.11
CA ALA A 275 13.60 12.68 6.68
C ALA A 275 13.01 13.89 5.97
N SER A 276 13.60 14.27 4.84
CA SER A 276 13.00 15.15 3.85
C SER A 276 12.42 14.30 2.71
N PHE A 277 11.15 14.52 2.38
CA PHE A 277 10.48 13.82 1.30
C PHE A 277 9.73 14.79 0.41
N GLY A 278 10.21 15.02 -0.80
CA GLY A 278 9.63 16.01 -1.67
C GLY A 278 10.08 15.98 -3.12
N LEU A 279 9.72 17.00 -3.87
CA LEU A 279 10.04 17.11 -5.29
C LEU A 279 11.51 17.51 -5.48
N ASN A 280 12.16 16.87 -6.45
CA ASN A 280 13.49 17.31 -6.90
C ASN A 280 13.34 18.47 -7.89
N PRO A 281 13.66 19.72 -7.53
CA PRO A 281 13.47 20.87 -8.41
C PRO A 281 14.46 20.94 -9.58
N THR A 282 15.49 20.09 -9.61
CA THR A 282 16.64 20.21 -10.54
C THR A 282 16.63 19.23 -11.70
N VAL A 283 15.64 18.35 -11.83
CA VAL A 283 15.56 17.42 -12.96
C VAL A 283 14.34 17.76 -13.81
N SER A 284 14.62 18.30 -15.00
CA SER A 284 13.65 18.56 -16.06
C SER A 284 12.77 17.32 -16.30
N ASN A 285 11.46 17.53 -16.31
CA ASN A 285 10.40 16.63 -16.78
C ASN A 285 10.11 15.33 -16.02
N ASN A 286 10.76 14.99 -14.91
CA ASN A 286 10.38 13.85 -14.09
C ASN A 286 9.93 14.32 -12.68
N ASN A 287 8.64 14.21 -12.39
CA ASN A 287 8.04 14.42 -11.07
C ASN A 287 8.54 13.39 -10.02
N SER A 288 9.83 13.03 -10.05
CA SER A 288 10.40 12.08 -9.11
C SER A 288 10.58 12.75 -7.75
N GLN A 289 9.97 12.14 -6.73
CA GLN A 289 10.17 12.55 -5.36
C GLN A 289 11.47 11.94 -4.81
N LYS A 290 12.16 12.71 -3.98
CA LYS A 290 13.40 12.33 -3.33
C LYS A 290 13.14 12.12 -1.84
N LEU A 291 13.57 10.98 -1.34
CA LEU A 291 13.57 10.66 0.08
C LEU A 291 15.00 10.68 0.60
N GLU A 292 15.31 11.65 1.44
CA GLU A 292 16.60 11.79 2.10
C GLU A 292 16.41 11.63 3.60
N VAL A 293 17.25 10.81 4.23
CA VAL A 293 17.14 10.50 5.65
C VAL A 293 18.46 10.74 6.33
N HIS A 294 18.47 11.55 7.39
CA HIS A 294 19.57 11.68 8.34
C HIS A 294 19.27 10.81 9.56
N LEU A 295 20.13 9.84 9.84
CA LEU A 295 20.03 8.96 11.02
C LEU A 295 20.75 9.56 12.20
N PHE A 296 20.12 9.54 13.37
CA PHE A 296 20.77 9.99 14.60
C PHE A 296 21.74 8.94 15.12
N ASP A 297 22.86 9.41 15.63
CA ASP A 297 23.88 8.58 16.28
C ASP A 297 24.29 7.36 15.44
N PHE A 298 24.45 7.56 14.14
CA PHE A 298 24.84 6.52 13.21
C PHE A 298 26.06 6.92 12.39
N GLU A 299 27.08 6.09 12.49
CA GLU A 299 28.26 6.13 11.62
C GLU A 299 28.35 4.83 10.83
N GLY A 300 28.52 4.93 9.52
CA GLY A 300 28.67 3.74 8.69
C GLY A 300 28.31 3.93 7.21
N ASN A 301 28.56 2.90 6.43
CA ASN A 301 28.26 2.89 5.01
C ASN A 301 26.92 2.21 4.74
N LEU A 302 25.97 3.00 4.24
CA LEU A 302 24.61 2.55 3.90
C LEU A 302 24.41 2.30 2.40
N TYR A 303 25.36 2.61 1.55
CA TYR A 303 25.19 2.48 0.10
C TYR A 303 24.88 1.04 -0.32
N GLY A 304 23.88 0.89 -1.18
CA GLY A 304 23.40 -0.40 -1.66
C GLY A 304 22.50 -1.15 -0.70
N GLN A 305 22.50 -0.78 0.59
CA GLN A 305 21.61 -1.37 1.58
C GLN A 305 20.17 -0.94 1.32
N ARG A 306 19.21 -1.78 1.71
CA ARG A 306 17.79 -1.46 1.71
C ARG A 306 17.39 -1.00 3.09
N LEU A 307 16.76 0.16 3.15
CA LEU A 307 16.21 0.71 4.38
C LEU A 307 14.68 0.74 4.29
N LYS A 308 14.03 0.54 5.44
CA LYS A 308 12.59 0.69 5.65
C LYS A 308 12.38 1.92 6.54
N VAL A 309 11.73 2.94 6.00
CA VAL A 309 11.50 4.24 6.67
C VAL A 309 10.06 4.32 7.12
N ARG A 310 9.83 4.41 8.42
CA ARG A 310 8.54 4.65 9.06
C ARG A 310 8.41 6.13 9.37
N PHE A 311 7.34 6.76 8.88
CA PHE A 311 7.05 8.17 9.10
C PHE A 311 6.16 8.31 10.33
N LEU A 312 6.67 8.99 11.37
CA LEU A 312 6.01 9.10 12.67
C LEU A 312 5.28 10.43 12.85
N HIS A 313 5.94 11.55 12.53
CA HIS A 313 5.41 12.88 12.73
C HIS A 313 5.89 13.84 11.65
N LYS A 314 5.02 14.77 11.24
CA LYS A 314 5.37 15.84 10.30
C LYS A 314 5.86 17.06 11.09
N LEU A 315 7.11 17.46 10.87
CA LEU A 315 7.68 18.67 11.47
C LEU A 315 7.23 19.92 10.73
N ARG A 316 7.34 19.91 9.39
CA ARG A 316 6.98 21.06 8.54
C ARG A 316 6.82 20.70 7.07
N ASP A 317 6.34 21.64 6.28
CA ASP A 317 6.36 21.57 4.83
C ASP A 317 7.75 21.84 4.25
N GLU A 318 7.96 21.46 2.98
CA GLU A 318 9.17 21.82 2.25
C GLU A 318 9.24 23.33 2.05
N GLN A 319 10.45 23.89 2.18
CA GLN A 319 10.75 25.29 1.95
C GLN A 319 11.94 25.43 1.01
N LYS A 320 11.96 26.52 0.24
CA LYS A 320 13.13 26.93 -0.53
C LYS A 320 13.91 27.95 0.28
N PHE A 321 15.23 27.79 0.32
CA PHE A 321 16.13 28.69 1.01
C PHE A 321 16.93 29.49 0.02
N GLY A 322 17.14 30.77 0.33
CA GLY A 322 17.88 31.70 -0.54
C GLY A 322 19.41 31.48 -0.47
N ASP A 323 19.90 30.92 0.63
CA ASP A 323 21.32 30.71 0.89
C ASP A 323 21.56 29.42 1.72
N ILE A 324 22.83 28.99 1.72
CA ILE A 324 23.26 27.73 2.38
C ILE A 324 23.20 27.85 3.91
N GLU A 325 23.51 29.04 4.47
CA GLU A 325 23.53 29.22 5.91
C GLU A 325 22.14 29.16 6.53
N THR A 326 21.13 29.70 5.85
CA THR A 326 19.74 29.59 6.24
C THR A 326 19.23 28.16 6.16
N LEU A 327 19.62 27.42 5.09
CA LEU A 327 19.34 26.01 4.95
C LEU A 327 19.96 25.19 6.09
N LYS A 328 21.22 25.45 6.43
CA LYS A 328 21.93 24.75 7.50
C LYS A 328 21.25 24.94 8.85
N ARG A 329 20.96 26.19 9.23
CA ARG A 329 20.24 26.51 10.49
C ARG A 329 18.89 25.78 10.56
N GLN A 330 18.16 25.73 9.45
CA GLN A 330 16.87 25.02 9.43
C GLN A 330 17.03 23.51 9.59
N ILE A 331 18.05 22.90 8.98
CA ILE A 331 18.34 21.47 9.15
C ILE A 331 18.74 21.15 10.58
N GLU A 332 19.56 22.01 11.22
CA GLU A 332 19.93 21.88 12.63
C GLU A 332 18.68 21.95 13.53
N GLN A 333 17.77 22.89 13.26
CA GLN A 333 16.50 23.01 13.98
C GLN A 333 15.59 21.76 13.77
N ASP A 334 15.47 21.27 12.52
CA ASP A 334 14.70 20.06 12.23
C ASP A 334 15.22 18.84 12.99
N ILE A 335 16.55 18.71 13.12
CA ILE A 335 17.20 17.63 13.88
C ILE A 335 16.90 17.75 15.37
N GLU A 336 17.00 18.97 15.93
CA GLU A 336 16.68 19.21 17.33
C GLU A 336 15.20 18.91 17.64
N ASP A 337 14.29 19.40 16.80
CA ASP A 337 12.86 19.18 16.97
C ASP A 337 12.51 17.69 16.85
N ALA A 338 13.14 16.98 15.91
CA ALA A 338 12.97 15.54 15.76
C ALA A 338 13.51 14.75 16.96
N LYS A 339 14.61 15.18 17.58
CA LYS A 339 15.16 14.55 18.79
C LYS A 339 14.28 14.78 20.01
N LYS A 340 13.66 15.96 20.13
CA LYS A 340 12.75 16.33 21.22
C LYS A 340 11.38 15.68 21.11
N TRP A 341 10.98 15.31 19.89
CA TRP A 341 9.65 14.74 19.66
C TRP A 341 9.48 13.39 20.35
N GLN A 342 8.38 13.22 21.06
CA GLN A 342 7.95 11.96 21.68
C GLN A 342 6.58 11.58 21.14
N GLU A 343 6.37 10.29 20.89
CA GLU A 343 5.05 9.79 20.52
C GLU A 343 4.13 9.96 21.73
N THR A 344 3.11 10.81 21.57
CA THR A 344 2.02 10.88 22.55
C THR A 344 1.02 9.78 22.25
N ASP A 345 0.70 8.96 23.25
CA ASP A 345 -0.27 7.86 23.19
C ASP A 345 -1.67 8.29 22.71
#